data_b171941808a66d7e2d42dfe93c7211c6
#
_entry.id   b171941808a66d7e2d42dfe93c7211c6
#
_cell.length_a   1.000
_cell.length_b   1.000
_cell.length_c   1.000
_cell.angle_alpha   90.00
_cell.angle_beta   90.00
_cell.angle_gamma   90.00
#
_symmetry.space_group_name_H-M   'P 1'
#
loop_
_entity.id
_entity.type
_entity.pdbx_description
1 polymer ?
#
loop_
_entity_poly.entity_id
_entity_poly.type
_entity_poly.pdbx_seq_one_letter_code
_entity_poly.pdbx_strand_id
1 'polypeptide(L)'
;IGKYLNIFSLLKKAYLYYYPDIVCTRRYEDVFDVYLDVVGDCFEGPEVCALVEQIILDAMQLSAKSKRVKQARTVLRDVFHIESSKRPRWIQGPEWPMGSRSPMQFVGQKKVEETVDYTFQDVDTGDIRTIRQYY
;
A
#
# COMPACT_ATOMS: atom_id res chain seq x y z
N ILE A 1 -6.46 10.02 5.73
CA ILE A 1 -7.28 9.26 4.77
C ILE A 1 -8.01 10.20 3.82
N GLY A 2 -8.74 11.19 4.32
CA GLY A 2 -9.46 12.14 3.46
C GLY A 2 -8.58 12.89 2.47
N LYS A 3 -7.37 13.24 2.87
CA LYS A 3 -6.40 13.93 2.01
C LYS A 3 -6.00 13.08 0.79
N TYR A 4 -5.75 11.80 1.01
CA TYR A 4 -5.36 10.88 -0.08
C TYR A 4 -6.52 10.54 -0.99
N LEU A 5 -7.71 10.39 -0.44
CA LEU A 5 -8.92 10.22 -1.25
C LEU A 5 -9.16 11.42 -2.16
N ASN A 6 -8.92 12.64 -1.67
CA ASN A 6 -9.03 13.85 -2.49
C ASN A 6 -7.98 13.90 -3.60
N ILE A 7 -6.73 13.55 -3.30
CA ILE A 7 -5.66 13.45 -4.29
C ILE A 7 -6.00 12.39 -5.33
N PHE A 8 -6.43 11.22 -4.89
CA PHE A 8 -6.87 10.14 -5.78
C PHE A 8 -8.02 10.59 -6.68
N SER A 9 -9.01 11.28 -6.13
CA SER A 9 -10.14 11.80 -6.91
C SER A 9 -9.70 12.81 -7.96
N LEU A 10 -8.75 13.69 -7.63
CA LEU A 10 -8.17 14.65 -8.57
C LEU A 10 -7.38 13.97 -9.67
N LEU A 11 -6.52 13.01 -9.31
CA LEU A 11 -5.75 12.23 -10.26
C LEU A 11 -6.65 11.41 -11.19
N LYS A 12 -7.71 10.84 -10.65
CA LYS A 12 -8.72 10.12 -11.42
C LYS A 12 -9.39 11.02 -12.45
N LYS A 13 -9.80 12.22 -12.06
CA LYS A 13 -10.42 13.19 -12.99
C LYS A 13 -9.45 13.59 -14.09
N ALA A 14 -8.20 13.92 -13.74
CA ALA A 14 -7.18 14.27 -14.70
C ALA A 14 -6.88 13.10 -15.65
N TYR A 15 -6.75 11.90 -15.10
CA TYR A 15 -6.48 10.71 -15.88
C TYR A 15 -7.60 10.41 -16.87
N LEU A 16 -8.86 10.49 -16.46
CA LEU A 16 -10.01 10.30 -17.35
C LEU A 16 -10.12 11.39 -18.42
N TYR A 17 -9.66 12.59 -18.14
CA TYR A 17 -9.63 13.67 -19.12
C TYR A 17 -8.66 13.35 -20.27
N TYR A 18 -7.46 12.85 -19.95
CA TYR A 18 -6.44 12.51 -20.94
C TYR A 18 -6.61 11.12 -21.55
N TYR A 19 -7.24 10.20 -20.84
CA TYR A 19 -7.43 8.80 -21.25
C TYR A 19 -8.89 8.38 -21.08
N PRO A 20 -9.80 8.94 -21.89
CA PRO A 20 -11.25 8.70 -21.73
C PRO A 20 -11.67 7.24 -21.93
N ASP A 21 -10.86 6.45 -22.61
CA ASP A 21 -11.14 5.02 -22.85
C ASP A 21 -10.80 4.14 -21.65
N ILE A 22 -10.08 4.66 -20.67
CA ILE A 22 -9.74 3.92 -19.45
C ILE A 22 -10.80 4.24 -18.41
N VAL A 23 -11.64 3.26 -18.14
CA VAL A 23 -12.67 3.38 -17.11
C VAL A 23 -12.03 3.15 -15.75
N CYS A 24 -11.72 4.26 -15.05
CA CYS A 24 -11.45 4.20 -13.63
C CYS A 24 -12.78 3.88 -12.94
N THR A 25 -13.10 2.60 -12.88
CA THR A 25 -14.39 2.12 -12.41
C THR A 25 -14.47 2.20 -10.89
N ARG A 26 -15.71 2.19 -10.38
CA ARG A 26 -15.98 1.99 -8.95
C ARG A 26 -15.31 0.72 -8.42
N ARG A 27 -15.07 -0.26 -9.28
CA ARG A 27 -14.34 -1.48 -8.93
C ARG A 27 -12.91 -1.18 -8.47
N TYR A 28 -12.23 -0.27 -9.15
CA TYR A 28 -10.89 0.16 -8.76
C TYR A 28 -10.92 0.87 -7.40
N GLU A 29 -11.88 1.76 -7.19
CA GLU A 29 -12.03 2.49 -5.93
C GLU A 29 -12.26 1.55 -4.74
N ASP A 30 -13.12 0.56 -4.90
CA ASP A 30 -13.42 -0.41 -3.85
C ASP A 30 -12.17 -1.17 -3.39
N VAL A 31 -11.32 -1.55 -4.34
CA VAL A 31 -10.08 -2.27 -4.05
C VAL A 31 -8.99 -1.34 -3.52
N PHE A 32 -8.92 -0.12 -4.04
CA PHE A 32 -8.00 0.90 -3.55
C PHE A 32 -8.27 1.25 -2.09
N ASP A 33 -9.54 1.33 -1.69
CA ASP A 33 -9.92 1.55 -0.31
C ASP A 33 -9.42 0.42 0.60
N VAL A 34 -9.44 -0.82 0.13
CA VAL A 34 -8.88 -1.96 0.87
C VAL A 34 -7.37 -1.81 1.05
N TYR A 35 -6.68 -1.36 0.01
CA TYR A 35 -5.24 -1.08 0.09
C TYR A 35 -4.92 -0.04 1.16
N LEU A 36 -5.66 1.06 1.20
CA LEU A 36 -5.49 2.09 2.22
C LEU A 36 -5.76 1.56 3.63
N ASP A 37 -6.73 0.68 3.78
CA ASP A 37 -7.09 0.08 5.08
C ASP A 37 -6.03 -0.92 5.56
N VAL A 38 -5.52 -1.76 4.68
CA VAL A 38 -4.61 -2.87 5.04
C VAL A 38 -3.16 -2.41 5.16
N VAL A 39 -2.66 -1.72 4.16
CA VAL A 39 -1.25 -1.32 4.06
C VAL A 39 -1.04 0.11 4.55
N GLY A 40 -2.04 0.97 4.38
CA GLY A 40 -1.92 2.40 4.55
C GLY A 40 -1.35 3.03 3.29
N ASP A 41 -0.56 4.08 3.46
CA ASP A 41 0.07 4.76 2.33
C ASP A 41 1.37 4.09 1.92
N CYS A 42 1.59 3.95 0.62
CA CYS A 42 2.81 3.36 0.09
C CYS A 42 3.08 3.84 -1.34
N PHE A 43 3.12 5.16 -1.54
CA PHE A 43 3.24 5.72 -2.89
C PHE A 43 4.66 5.93 -3.40
N GLU A 44 5.67 5.84 -2.56
CA GLU A 44 7.01 6.29 -2.93
C GLU A 44 7.94 5.24 -3.54
N GLY A 45 7.67 3.97 -3.41
CA GLY A 45 8.50 2.94 -4.03
C GLY A 45 7.93 2.52 -5.39
N PRO A 46 8.63 2.75 -6.53
CA PRO A 46 8.10 2.34 -7.84
C PRO A 46 7.83 0.83 -7.93
N GLU A 47 8.67 0.01 -7.31
CA GLU A 47 8.48 -1.44 -7.27
C GLU A 47 7.25 -1.84 -6.46
N VAL A 48 7.08 -1.24 -5.28
CA VAL A 48 5.92 -1.49 -4.42
C VAL A 48 4.64 -0.97 -5.08
N CYS A 49 4.68 0.22 -5.68
CA CYS A 49 3.54 0.78 -6.40
C CYS A 49 3.10 -0.11 -7.56
N ALA A 50 4.03 -0.62 -8.35
CA ALA A 50 3.74 -1.51 -9.46
C ALA A 50 3.10 -2.82 -8.98
N LEU A 51 3.61 -3.38 -7.88
CA LEU A 51 3.07 -4.59 -7.27
C LEU A 51 1.64 -4.37 -6.75
N VAL A 52 1.40 -3.28 -6.03
CA VAL A 52 0.06 -2.93 -5.52
C VAL A 52 -0.91 -2.71 -6.67
N GLU A 53 -0.51 -1.99 -7.71
CA GLU A 53 -1.35 -1.77 -8.88
C GLU A 53 -1.77 -3.09 -9.54
N GLN A 54 -0.85 -4.03 -9.67
CA GLN A 54 -1.16 -5.35 -10.23
C GLN A 54 -2.17 -6.11 -9.34
N ILE A 55 -2.01 -6.05 -8.03
CA ILE A 55 -2.94 -6.67 -7.08
C ILE A 55 -4.34 -6.06 -7.23
N ILE A 56 -4.42 -4.73 -7.36
CA ILE A 56 -5.70 -4.04 -7.56
C ILE A 56 -6.34 -4.45 -8.89
N LEU A 57 -5.57 -4.46 -9.97
CA LEU A 57 -6.07 -4.83 -11.30
C LEU A 57 -6.59 -6.26 -11.34
N ASP A 58 -5.90 -7.18 -10.67
CA ASP A 58 -6.33 -8.59 -10.61
C ASP A 58 -7.65 -8.73 -9.81
N ALA A 59 -7.75 -8.06 -8.66
CA ALA A 59 -8.94 -8.14 -7.84
C ALA A 59 -10.17 -7.51 -8.51
N MET A 60 -9.99 -6.41 -9.24
CA MET A 60 -11.10 -5.72 -9.89
C MET A 60 -11.73 -6.51 -11.04
N GLN A 61 -11.11 -7.59 -11.50
CA GLN A 61 -11.70 -8.48 -12.51
C GLN A 61 -12.88 -9.29 -11.97
N LEU A 62 -12.95 -9.48 -10.65
CA LEU A 62 -14.07 -10.20 -10.04
C LEU A 62 -15.35 -9.36 -10.10
N SER A 63 -16.48 -9.99 -10.47
CA SER A 63 -17.74 -9.28 -10.70
C SER A 63 -18.41 -8.79 -9.42
N ALA A 64 -18.31 -9.56 -8.32
CA ALA A 64 -18.95 -9.22 -7.05
C ALA A 64 -18.03 -8.37 -6.17
N LYS A 65 -18.55 -7.25 -5.65
CA LYS A 65 -17.81 -6.35 -4.75
C LYS A 65 -17.23 -7.09 -3.54
N SER A 66 -18.03 -7.94 -2.89
CA SER A 66 -17.58 -8.71 -1.73
C SER A 66 -16.38 -9.60 -2.04
N LYS A 67 -16.36 -10.19 -3.23
CA LYS A 67 -15.24 -11.03 -3.68
C LYS A 67 -14.00 -10.20 -4.01
N ARG A 68 -14.16 -9.04 -4.65
CA ARG A 68 -13.04 -8.13 -4.93
C ARG A 68 -12.37 -7.67 -3.64
N VAL A 69 -13.17 -7.22 -2.69
CA VAL A 69 -12.68 -6.75 -1.38
C VAL A 69 -11.96 -7.87 -0.62
N LYS A 70 -12.57 -9.05 -0.58
CA LYS A 70 -11.97 -10.22 0.10
C LYS A 70 -10.65 -10.64 -0.54
N GLN A 71 -10.59 -10.73 -1.86
CA GLN A 71 -9.37 -11.10 -2.56
C GLN A 71 -8.25 -10.07 -2.32
N ALA A 72 -8.56 -8.78 -2.49
CA ALA A 72 -7.59 -7.72 -2.28
C ALA A 72 -7.03 -7.74 -0.86
N ARG A 73 -7.89 -7.88 0.14
CA ARG A 73 -7.48 -7.95 1.55
C ARG A 73 -6.56 -9.15 1.82
N THR A 74 -6.95 -10.31 1.31
CA THR A 74 -6.17 -11.54 1.50
C THR A 74 -4.81 -11.43 0.82
N VAL A 75 -4.77 -11.00 -0.43
CA VAL A 75 -3.52 -10.90 -1.20
C VAL A 75 -2.60 -9.82 -0.63
N LEU A 76 -3.13 -8.65 -0.27
CA LEU A 76 -2.33 -7.56 0.32
C LEU A 76 -1.71 -7.98 1.66
N ARG A 77 -2.49 -8.63 2.52
CA ARG A 77 -1.98 -9.12 3.80
C ARG A 77 -0.89 -10.17 3.62
N ASP A 78 -1.07 -11.06 2.67
CA ASP A 78 -0.09 -12.09 2.36
C ASP A 78 1.21 -11.49 1.80
N VAL A 79 1.10 -10.64 0.79
CA VAL A 79 2.24 -10.03 0.10
C VAL A 79 3.05 -9.12 1.02
N PHE A 80 2.40 -8.32 1.85
CA PHE A 80 3.05 -7.42 2.81
C PHE A 80 3.34 -8.08 4.16
N HIS A 81 3.05 -9.36 4.31
CA HIS A 81 3.31 -10.15 5.53
C HIS A 81 2.63 -9.55 6.78
N ILE A 82 1.41 -9.07 6.62
CA ILE A 82 0.63 -8.45 7.70
C ILE A 82 -0.24 -9.52 8.37
N GLU A 83 0.18 -9.97 9.54
CA GLU A 83 -0.55 -10.98 10.32
C GLU A 83 -1.52 -10.37 11.33
N SER A 84 -1.31 -9.11 11.68
CA SER A 84 -2.13 -8.38 12.65
C SER A 84 -2.47 -6.99 12.12
N SER A 85 -3.08 -6.15 12.95
CA SER A 85 -3.33 -4.74 12.61
C SER A 85 -2.07 -3.87 12.71
N LYS A 86 -0.93 -4.46 13.03
CA LYS A 86 0.33 -3.74 13.21
C LYS A 86 0.90 -3.31 11.86
N ARG A 87 1.02 -2.01 11.67
CA ARG A 87 1.55 -1.39 10.45
C ARG A 87 2.29 -0.10 10.79
N PRO A 88 3.19 0.39 9.89
CA PRO A 88 3.92 1.63 10.17
C PRO A 88 2.99 2.82 10.30
N ARG A 89 3.30 3.70 11.24
CA ARG A 89 2.65 5.01 11.38
C ARG A 89 3.63 6.07 10.91
N TRP A 90 3.65 6.29 9.62
CA TRP A 90 4.58 7.21 8.96
C TRP A 90 4.36 8.65 9.43
N ILE A 91 5.43 9.34 9.77
CA ILE A 91 5.39 10.76 10.19
C ILE A 91 5.74 11.71 9.05
N GLN A 92 6.41 11.24 8.03
CA GLN A 92 6.68 12.00 6.82
C GLN A 92 5.88 11.43 5.65
N GLY A 93 6.42 10.60 4.85
CA GLY A 93 5.73 9.91 3.80
C GLY A 93 5.94 8.41 3.90
N PRO A 94 5.12 7.60 3.23
CA PRO A 94 5.33 6.16 3.25
C PRO A 94 6.60 5.77 2.50
N GLU A 95 7.41 4.92 3.13
CA GLU A 95 8.68 4.43 2.58
C GLU A 95 8.80 2.91 2.76
N TRP A 96 7.74 2.19 2.52
CA TRP A 96 7.75 0.74 2.71
C TRP A 96 8.83 0.09 1.84
N PRO A 97 9.84 -0.58 2.42
CA PRO A 97 10.96 -1.11 1.65
C PRO A 97 10.60 -2.40 0.91
N MET A 98 11.15 -2.54 -0.27
CA MET A 98 11.08 -3.79 -1.01
C MET A 98 12.19 -4.72 -0.55
N GLY A 99 11.82 -5.98 -0.30
CA GLY A 99 12.78 -7.04 0.00
C GLY A 99 13.29 -7.73 -1.27
N SER A 100 13.89 -8.90 -1.12
CA SER A 100 14.45 -9.66 -2.24
C SER A 100 13.38 -10.15 -3.23
N ARG A 101 12.19 -10.51 -2.74
CA ARG A 101 11.09 -11.04 -3.57
C ARG A 101 9.76 -10.34 -3.36
N SER A 102 9.55 -9.76 -2.19
CA SER A 102 8.30 -9.12 -1.80
C SER A 102 8.62 -7.94 -0.89
N PRO A 103 7.65 -7.06 -0.61
CA PRO A 103 7.84 -6.04 0.41
C PRO A 103 8.30 -6.65 1.73
N MET A 104 9.18 -5.95 2.43
CA MET A 104 9.68 -6.43 3.72
C MET A 104 8.56 -6.46 4.76
N GLN A 105 8.67 -7.32 5.74
CA GLN A 105 7.73 -7.37 6.84
C GLN A 105 7.99 -6.26 7.83
N PHE A 106 6.96 -5.51 8.22
CA PHE A 106 7.07 -4.53 9.28
C PHE A 106 7.21 -5.22 10.64
N VAL A 107 8.29 -4.93 11.34
CA VAL A 107 8.58 -5.51 12.66
C VAL A 107 8.09 -4.59 13.78
N GLY A 108 8.37 -3.30 13.67
CA GLY A 108 7.96 -2.34 14.68
C GLY A 108 8.55 -0.97 14.44
N GLN A 109 8.16 -0.01 15.28
CA GLN A 109 8.69 1.34 15.23
C GLN A 109 9.02 1.83 16.64
N LYS A 110 10.01 2.71 16.72
CA LYS A 110 10.47 3.28 17.98
C LYS A 110 10.71 4.76 17.81
N LYS A 111 10.13 5.55 18.71
CA LYS A 111 10.43 6.97 18.79
C LYS A 111 11.71 7.19 19.57
N VAL A 112 12.66 7.93 18.98
CA VAL A 112 13.93 8.31 19.59
C VAL A 112 14.10 9.81 19.39
N GLU A 113 13.87 10.58 20.45
CA GLU A 113 13.92 12.05 20.42
C GLU A 113 12.97 12.62 19.36
N GLU A 114 13.50 13.27 18.33
CA GLU A 114 12.72 13.87 17.25
C GLU A 114 12.64 12.98 16.00
N THR A 115 12.94 11.70 16.16
CA THR A 115 12.93 10.75 15.05
C THR A 115 12.07 9.54 15.37
N VAL A 116 11.64 8.84 14.33
CA VAL A 116 11.01 7.53 14.44
C VAL A 116 11.77 6.55 13.57
N ASP A 117 12.18 5.45 14.16
CA ASP A 117 12.83 4.35 13.46
C ASP A 117 11.82 3.24 13.18
N TYR A 118 11.66 2.92 11.91
CA TYR A 118 10.79 1.85 11.43
C TYR A 118 11.67 0.66 11.06
N THR A 119 11.44 -0.48 11.69
CA THR A 119 12.22 -1.70 11.47
C THR A 119 11.44 -2.68 10.61
N PHE A 120 12.10 -3.13 9.55
CA PHE A 120 11.57 -4.10 8.59
C PHE A 120 12.51 -5.29 8.47
N GLN A 121 11.95 -6.44 8.10
CA GLN A 121 12.72 -7.65 7.87
C GLN A 121 12.34 -8.29 6.55
N ASP A 122 13.34 -8.68 5.77
CA ASP A 122 13.14 -9.52 4.59
C ASP A 122 12.81 -10.94 5.06
N VAL A 123 11.62 -11.44 4.71
CA VAL A 123 11.17 -12.76 5.16
C VAL A 123 11.94 -13.92 4.51
N ASP A 124 12.57 -13.66 3.36
CA ASP A 124 13.34 -14.70 2.64
C ASP A 124 14.79 -14.77 3.09
N THR A 125 15.43 -13.64 3.34
CA THR A 125 16.86 -13.58 3.70
C THR A 125 17.11 -13.36 5.19
N GLY A 126 16.12 -12.83 5.92
CA GLY A 126 16.27 -12.43 7.31
C GLY A 126 16.95 -11.08 7.50
N ASP A 127 17.33 -10.38 6.44
CA ASP A 127 17.98 -9.09 6.52
C ASP A 127 17.08 -8.05 7.18
N ILE A 128 17.66 -7.24 8.06
CA ILE A 128 16.96 -6.17 8.77
C ILE A 128 17.29 -4.84 8.12
N ARG A 129 16.27 -4.01 7.93
CA ARG A 129 16.41 -2.64 7.44
C ARG A 129 15.68 -1.68 8.35
N THR A 130 16.34 -0.58 8.68
CA THR A 130 15.73 0.50 9.48
C THR A 130 15.57 1.73 8.62
N ILE A 131 14.35 2.29 8.63
CA ILE A 131 14.03 3.56 7.96
C ILE A 131 13.79 4.59 9.05
N ARG A 132 14.52 5.70 8.99
CA ARG A 132 14.38 6.79 9.95
C ARG A 132 13.69 7.97 9.32
N GLN A 133 12.67 8.47 10.02
CA GLN A 133 11.98 9.70 9.64
C GLN A 133 12.07 10.71 10.76
N TYR A 134 11.97 11.98 10.41
CA TYR A 134 12.17 13.12 11.32
C TYR A 134 10.86 13.90 11.44
N TYR A 135 10.59 14.35 12.67
CA TYR A 135 9.50 15.28 12.91
C TYR A 135 9.75 16.65 12.29
#